data_cb04e3544f439876bc55fb3d52bdce8c
#
_entry.id   cb04e3544f439876bc55fb3d52bdce8c
#
_cell.length_a   1.000
_cell.length_b   1.000
_cell.length_c   1.000
_cell.angle_alpha   90.00
_cell.angle_beta   90.00
_cell.angle_gamma   90.00
#
_symmetry.space_group_name_H-M   'P 1'
#
loop_
_entity.id
_entity.type
_entity.pdbx_description
1 polymer ?
#
loop_
_entity_poly.entity_id
_entity_poly.type
_entity_poly.pdbx_seq_one_letter_code
_entity_poly.pdbx_strand_id
1 'polypeptide(L)'
;MDKRILLPTDFSKNALNAIRYALDLYQDQVCEFYFLNAYQVNGYSIDTMMMFPEPGEPSYEAAKKASEGGFEKLMDILELHNDNPKHTFHTLSTFNSLLYAIKDTIAKNDINIVVMGTKGETGAASVVFGTNTVNVMEKVTECPVLAVPEVVRFVKPKEIVFPTDYKSVFKRKELNYLIEIAKYHNAFIRVLHIVRESDLSHEQQANKELLEAILKDTSHSYHTLTDHKVPAGISAFIESRDSDMIAFINKKHNFFGSMLSKPLVKEMGYHSKIPVLTMHEVSQ
;
A
#
# COMPACT_ATOMS: atom_id res chain seq x y z
N MET A 1 -8.29 16.50 -12.03
CA MET A 1 -9.20 15.68 -11.21
C MET A 1 -8.56 15.57 -9.84
N ASP A 2 -9.34 15.80 -8.81
CA ASP A 2 -8.88 15.72 -7.44
C ASP A 2 -8.54 14.25 -7.11
N LYS A 3 -7.44 14.03 -6.39
CA LYS A 3 -7.01 12.69 -6.05
C LYS A 3 -7.82 12.16 -4.88
N ARG A 4 -8.38 10.96 -5.01
CA ARG A 4 -9.21 10.30 -3.98
C ARG A 4 -8.42 9.18 -3.32
N ILE A 5 -8.22 9.32 -2.02
CA ILE A 5 -7.34 8.47 -1.22
C ILE A 5 -8.17 7.77 -0.15
N LEU A 6 -8.16 6.45 -0.15
CA LEU A 6 -8.84 5.66 0.86
C LEU A 6 -7.88 5.30 1.99
N LEU A 7 -8.29 5.57 3.21
CA LEU A 7 -7.53 5.36 4.45
C LEU A 7 -8.31 4.45 5.40
N PRO A 8 -8.16 3.13 5.27
CA PRO A 8 -8.72 2.20 6.24
C PRO A 8 -8.12 2.42 7.62
N THR A 9 -8.96 2.51 8.66
CA THR A 9 -8.53 2.77 10.03
C THR A 9 -9.26 1.89 11.04
N ASP A 10 -8.52 1.39 12.01
CA ASP A 10 -9.00 0.79 13.25
C ASP A 10 -8.73 1.72 14.45
N PHE A 11 -8.43 2.99 14.16
CA PHE A 11 -8.07 4.03 15.12
C PHE A 11 -6.79 3.75 15.93
N SER A 12 -6.02 2.73 15.55
CA SER A 12 -4.73 2.42 16.15
C SER A 12 -3.68 3.51 15.84
N LYS A 13 -2.61 3.52 16.62
CA LYS A 13 -1.46 4.43 16.38
C LYS A 13 -0.82 4.19 15.01
N ASN A 14 -0.84 2.94 14.53
CA ASN A 14 -0.31 2.59 13.22
C ASN A 14 -1.20 3.12 12.09
N ALA A 15 -2.52 2.99 12.22
CA ALA A 15 -3.46 3.57 11.26
C ALA A 15 -3.35 5.10 11.23
N LEU A 16 -3.26 5.75 12.39
CA LEU A 16 -3.05 7.21 12.48
C LEU A 16 -1.71 7.63 11.85
N ASN A 17 -0.64 6.83 12.01
CA ASN A 17 0.62 7.11 11.33
C ASN A 17 0.49 7.03 9.80
N ALA A 18 -0.21 6.04 9.27
CA ALA A 18 -0.45 5.92 7.84
C ALA A 18 -1.30 7.09 7.30
N ILE A 19 -2.29 7.55 8.08
CA ILE A 19 -3.09 8.74 7.75
C ILE A 19 -2.18 9.97 7.64
N ARG A 20 -1.37 10.25 8.65
CA ARG A 20 -0.43 11.39 8.64
C ARG A 20 0.55 11.31 7.49
N TYR A 21 1.10 10.12 7.23
CA TYR A 21 1.98 9.90 6.09
C TYR A 21 1.30 10.24 4.76
N ALA A 22 0.03 9.84 4.58
CA ALA A 22 -0.72 10.14 3.36
C ALA A 22 -1.02 11.64 3.21
N LEU A 23 -1.38 12.33 4.28
CA LEU A 23 -1.62 13.78 4.26
C LEU A 23 -0.35 14.54 3.84
N ASP A 24 0.80 14.15 4.38
CA ASP A 24 2.08 14.77 4.05
C ASP A 24 2.55 14.41 2.63
N LEU A 25 2.33 13.15 2.18
CA LEU A 25 2.68 12.68 0.84
C LEU A 25 1.97 13.50 -0.26
N TYR A 26 0.75 13.95 0.01
CA TYR A 26 -0.09 14.71 -0.94
C TYR A 26 -0.32 16.16 -0.52
N GLN A 27 0.50 16.72 0.36
CA GLN A 27 0.30 18.04 0.96
C GLN A 27 0.07 19.18 -0.05
N ASP A 28 0.66 19.10 -1.24
CA ASP A 28 0.56 20.13 -2.27
C ASP A 28 -0.51 19.85 -3.33
N GLN A 29 -1.22 18.71 -3.25
CA GLN A 29 -2.28 18.32 -4.18
C GLN A 29 -3.68 18.58 -3.60
N VAL A 30 -4.65 18.85 -4.47
CA VAL A 30 -6.07 18.84 -4.10
C VAL A 30 -6.51 17.38 -3.97
N CYS A 31 -6.92 16.99 -2.77
CA CYS A 31 -7.24 15.61 -2.44
C CYS A 31 -8.53 15.49 -1.62
N GLU A 32 -9.26 14.42 -1.90
CA GLU A 32 -10.34 13.92 -1.03
C GLU A 32 -9.83 12.68 -0.28
N PHE A 33 -9.85 12.72 1.04
CA PHE A 33 -9.45 11.62 1.90
C PHE A 33 -10.68 10.95 2.50
N TYR A 34 -10.80 9.66 2.24
CA TYR A 34 -11.89 8.81 2.72
C TYR A 34 -11.38 7.93 3.86
N PHE A 35 -11.73 8.27 5.10
CA PHE A 35 -11.41 7.46 6.28
C PHE A 35 -12.47 6.36 6.43
N LEU A 36 -12.06 5.10 6.32
CA LEU A 36 -12.96 3.95 6.37
C LEU A 36 -12.71 3.13 7.64
N ASN A 37 -13.71 3.02 8.50
CA ASN A 37 -13.75 2.02 9.56
C ASN A 37 -14.76 0.93 9.21
N ALA A 38 -14.25 -0.27 8.97
CA ALA A 38 -15.05 -1.48 8.80
C ALA A 38 -15.07 -2.25 10.12
N TYR A 39 -16.24 -2.36 10.73
CA TYR A 39 -16.40 -3.02 12.02
C TYR A 39 -17.24 -4.28 11.93
N GLN A 40 -16.99 -5.22 12.84
CA GLN A 40 -17.72 -6.47 12.99
C GLN A 40 -18.01 -6.68 14.49
N VAL A 41 -19.01 -7.49 14.80
CA VAL A 41 -19.28 -7.89 16.18
C VAL A 41 -18.50 -9.16 16.49
N ASN A 42 -17.71 -9.15 17.56
CA ASN A 42 -16.95 -10.32 18.01
C ASN A 42 -17.90 -11.50 18.35
N GLY A 43 -17.58 -12.67 17.85
CA GLY A 43 -18.39 -13.89 18.07
C GLY A 43 -19.25 -14.30 16.87
N TYR A 44 -19.38 -13.46 15.85
CA TYR A 44 -20.03 -13.78 14.59
C TYR A 44 -18.98 -14.00 13.49
N SER A 45 -18.80 -15.26 13.09
CA SER A 45 -17.95 -15.61 11.97
C SER A 45 -18.81 -15.81 10.72
N ILE A 46 -18.33 -15.32 9.57
CA ILE A 46 -18.98 -15.55 8.27
C ILE A 46 -19.10 -17.05 7.95
N ASP A 47 -18.23 -17.89 8.53
CA ASP A 47 -18.21 -19.34 8.33
C ASP A 47 -19.24 -20.11 9.20
N THR A 48 -19.80 -19.47 10.22
CA THR A 48 -20.91 -20.01 10.98
C THR A 48 -22.19 -19.35 10.50
N MET A 49 -23.17 -20.14 10.02
CA MET A 49 -24.53 -19.70 9.64
C MET A 49 -25.30 -19.08 10.83
N MET A 50 -24.64 -18.40 11.74
CA MET A 50 -25.29 -17.66 12.82
C MET A 50 -25.71 -16.29 12.29
N MET A 51 -26.92 -15.88 12.67
CA MET A 51 -27.50 -14.60 12.30
C MET A 51 -26.52 -13.46 12.61
N PHE A 52 -26.22 -12.66 11.60
CA PHE A 52 -25.50 -11.39 11.82
C PHE A 52 -26.37 -10.50 12.71
N PRO A 53 -25.77 -9.74 13.64
CA PRO A 53 -26.53 -8.79 14.40
C PRO A 53 -27.16 -7.76 13.47
N GLU A 54 -28.46 -7.55 13.65
CA GLU A 54 -29.23 -6.61 12.85
C GLU A 54 -29.17 -5.19 13.43
N PRO A 55 -29.37 -4.14 12.60
CA PRO A 55 -29.55 -2.80 13.09
C PRO A 55 -30.64 -2.75 14.17
N GLY A 56 -30.31 -2.14 15.31
CA GLY A 56 -31.17 -2.11 16.51
C GLY A 56 -30.80 -3.12 17.59
N GLU A 57 -29.99 -4.13 17.30
CA GLU A 57 -29.44 -5.02 18.33
C GLU A 57 -28.35 -4.32 19.16
N PRO A 58 -28.29 -4.55 20.49
CA PRO A 58 -27.32 -3.88 21.36
C PRO A 58 -25.86 -4.03 20.91
N SER A 59 -25.48 -5.19 20.39
CA SER A 59 -24.13 -5.49 19.91
C SER A 59 -23.78 -4.71 18.64
N TYR A 60 -24.72 -4.60 17.70
CA TYR A 60 -24.58 -3.79 16.49
C TYR A 60 -24.44 -2.31 16.82
N GLU A 61 -25.36 -1.80 17.64
CA GLU A 61 -25.37 -0.36 18.01
C GLU A 61 -24.13 0.02 18.82
N ALA A 62 -23.63 -0.87 19.68
CA ALA A 62 -22.39 -0.64 20.41
C ALA A 62 -21.16 -0.54 19.47
N ALA A 63 -21.07 -1.44 18.50
CA ALA A 63 -19.98 -1.43 17.52
C ALA A 63 -20.04 -0.19 16.60
N LYS A 64 -21.24 0.18 16.16
CA LYS A 64 -21.49 1.40 15.38
C LYS A 64 -21.08 2.65 16.15
N LYS A 65 -21.54 2.78 17.40
CA LYS A 65 -21.19 3.91 18.27
C LYS A 65 -19.69 4.00 18.55
N ALA A 66 -19.01 2.86 18.70
CA ALA A 66 -17.57 2.83 18.87
C ALA A 66 -16.84 3.34 17.61
N SER A 67 -17.31 2.97 16.41
CA SER A 67 -16.80 3.50 15.14
C SER A 67 -17.02 5.00 15.02
N GLU A 68 -18.22 5.50 15.30
CA GLU A 68 -18.56 6.93 15.25
C GLU A 68 -17.69 7.75 16.23
N GLY A 69 -17.59 7.30 17.49
CA GLY A 69 -16.74 7.96 18.49
C GLY A 69 -15.23 7.86 18.17
N GLY A 70 -14.82 6.85 17.41
CA GLY A 70 -13.47 6.76 16.85
C GLY A 70 -13.19 7.85 15.81
N PHE A 71 -14.16 8.13 14.94
CA PHE A 71 -14.07 9.21 13.96
C PHE A 71 -14.08 10.59 14.59
N GLU A 72 -14.92 10.84 15.61
CA GLU A 72 -14.90 12.10 16.34
C GLU A 72 -13.50 12.42 16.86
N LYS A 73 -12.86 11.46 17.56
CA LYS A 73 -11.48 11.61 18.04
C LYS A 73 -10.46 11.79 16.93
N LEU A 74 -10.62 11.08 15.81
CA LEU A 74 -9.73 11.22 14.66
C LEU A 74 -9.83 12.62 14.06
N MET A 75 -11.05 13.14 13.89
CA MET A 75 -11.26 14.48 13.33
C MET A 75 -10.71 15.56 14.25
N ASP A 76 -10.92 15.47 15.57
CA ASP A 76 -10.29 16.37 16.55
C ASP A 76 -8.76 16.42 16.42
N ILE A 77 -8.14 15.23 16.24
CA ILE A 77 -6.68 15.14 16.04
C ILE A 77 -6.26 15.80 14.72
N LEU A 78 -7.03 15.63 13.66
CA LEU A 78 -6.70 16.19 12.35
C LEU A 78 -6.90 17.70 12.30
N GLU A 79 -7.94 18.24 12.90
CA GLU A 79 -8.18 19.68 13.01
C GLU A 79 -7.04 20.41 13.73
N LEU A 80 -6.44 19.77 14.74
CA LEU A 80 -5.30 20.33 15.47
C LEU A 80 -3.98 20.31 14.66
N HIS A 81 -3.87 19.47 13.63
CA HIS A 81 -2.58 19.17 12.97
C HIS A 81 -2.57 19.42 11.47
N ASN A 82 -3.72 19.65 10.85
CA ASN A 82 -3.82 19.76 9.39
C ASN A 82 -4.90 20.77 8.97
N ASP A 83 -4.47 22.01 8.82
CA ASP A 83 -5.28 23.10 8.24
C ASP A 83 -4.88 23.29 6.76
N ASN A 84 -5.03 22.23 5.94
CA ASN A 84 -4.71 22.30 4.53
C ASN A 84 -5.98 22.50 3.70
N PRO A 85 -6.20 23.70 3.11
CA PRO A 85 -7.41 23.98 2.33
C PRO A 85 -7.55 23.16 1.05
N LYS A 86 -6.52 22.42 0.64
CA LYS A 86 -6.55 21.51 -0.50
C LYS A 86 -7.10 20.14 -0.14
N HIS A 87 -7.31 19.86 1.12
CA HIS A 87 -7.73 18.54 1.61
C HIS A 87 -9.18 18.56 2.07
N THR A 88 -9.97 17.63 1.55
CA THR A 88 -11.36 17.39 2.01
C THR A 88 -11.43 16.02 2.67
N PHE A 89 -12.15 15.91 3.77
CA PHE A 89 -12.24 14.70 4.59
C PHE A 89 -13.64 14.12 4.58
N HIS A 90 -13.73 12.80 4.37
CA HIS A 90 -14.95 12.02 4.40
C HIS A 90 -14.78 10.85 5.36
N THR A 91 -15.75 10.59 6.23
CA THR A 91 -15.76 9.46 7.15
C THR A 91 -16.78 8.41 6.72
N LEU A 92 -16.36 7.16 6.66
CA LEU A 92 -17.17 6.01 6.25
C LEU A 92 -17.14 4.94 7.34
N SER A 93 -18.28 4.75 8.01
CA SER A 93 -18.48 3.73 9.04
C SER A 93 -19.37 2.63 8.46
N THR A 94 -18.88 1.38 8.42
CA THR A 94 -19.64 0.28 7.81
C THR A 94 -19.49 -1.03 8.55
N PHE A 95 -20.61 -1.73 8.72
CA PHE A 95 -20.65 -3.08 9.26
C PHE A 95 -20.33 -4.07 8.13
N ASN A 96 -19.06 -4.44 7.98
CA ASN A 96 -18.61 -5.33 6.92
C ASN A 96 -17.22 -5.91 7.23
N SER A 97 -16.77 -6.88 6.39
CA SER A 97 -15.36 -7.26 6.37
C SER A 97 -14.53 -6.14 5.74
N LEU A 98 -13.31 -5.93 6.24
CA LEU A 98 -12.42 -4.86 5.76
C LEU A 98 -12.20 -4.90 4.24
N LEU A 99 -11.90 -6.09 3.69
CA LEU A 99 -11.62 -6.22 2.27
C LEU A 99 -12.81 -5.87 1.40
N TYR A 100 -14.03 -6.31 1.80
CA TYR A 100 -15.25 -6.00 1.07
C TYR A 100 -15.57 -4.50 1.15
N ALA A 101 -15.47 -3.92 2.35
CA ALA A 101 -15.68 -2.48 2.55
C ALA A 101 -14.73 -1.63 1.70
N ILE A 102 -13.45 -2.01 1.61
CA ILE A 102 -12.48 -1.34 0.75
C ILE A 102 -12.89 -1.41 -0.72
N LYS A 103 -13.21 -2.60 -1.24
CA LYS A 103 -13.61 -2.79 -2.64
C LYS A 103 -14.89 -2.05 -3.01
N ASP A 104 -15.88 -2.09 -2.13
CA ASP A 104 -17.13 -1.36 -2.30
C ASP A 104 -16.90 0.16 -2.31
N THR A 105 -16.05 0.65 -1.41
CA THR A 105 -15.69 2.08 -1.36
C THR A 105 -14.92 2.51 -2.62
N ILE A 106 -13.98 1.69 -3.10
CA ILE A 106 -13.24 1.97 -4.34
C ILE A 106 -14.21 2.12 -5.51
N ALA A 107 -15.16 1.19 -5.65
CA ALA A 107 -16.12 1.20 -6.76
C ALA A 107 -17.09 2.38 -6.70
N LYS A 108 -17.52 2.80 -5.50
CA LYS A 108 -18.49 3.89 -5.31
C LYS A 108 -17.89 5.28 -5.40
N ASN A 109 -16.61 5.43 -5.06
CA ASN A 109 -15.99 6.75 -4.91
C ASN A 109 -14.79 6.94 -5.86
N ASP A 110 -14.58 6.07 -6.86
CA ASP A 110 -13.47 6.15 -7.82
C ASP A 110 -12.11 6.37 -7.13
N ILE A 111 -11.81 5.59 -6.11
CA ILE A 111 -10.59 5.72 -5.31
C ILE A 111 -9.35 5.47 -6.17
N ASN A 112 -8.37 6.33 -6.08
CA ASN A 112 -7.13 6.24 -6.85
C ASN A 112 -6.04 5.43 -6.14
N ILE A 113 -6.05 5.37 -4.81
CA ILE A 113 -5.10 4.61 -3.99
C ILE A 113 -5.69 4.30 -2.63
N VAL A 114 -5.31 3.14 -2.09
CA VAL A 114 -5.50 2.80 -0.68
C VAL A 114 -4.18 3.03 0.06
N VAL A 115 -4.20 3.78 1.17
CA VAL A 115 -3.04 3.94 2.06
C VAL A 115 -3.40 3.40 3.44
N MET A 116 -2.61 2.47 3.95
CA MET A 116 -2.91 1.82 5.23
C MET A 116 -1.65 1.47 6.03
N GLY A 117 -1.81 1.30 7.33
CA GLY A 117 -0.75 0.80 8.19
C GLY A 117 -0.42 -0.67 7.90
N THR A 118 0.80 -1.08 8.24
CA THR A 118 1.22 -2.49 8.06
C THR A 118 0.65 -3.44 9.10
N LYS A 119 0.18 -2.92 10.25
CA LYS A 119 -0.41 -3.69 11.36
C LYS A 119 -1.70 -3.04 11.82
N GLY A 120 -2.59 -3.82 12.41
CA GLY A 120 -3.73 -3.32 13.16
C GLY A 120 -3.46 -3.30 14.68
N GLU A 121 -4.47 -2.97 15.47
CA GLU A 121 -4.43 -2.86 16.92
C GLU A 121 -3.90 -4.14 17.61
N THR A 122 -4.18 -5.32 17.05
CA THR A 122 -3.79 -6.64 17.59
C THR A 122 -2.45 -7.15 17.10
N GLY A 123 -1.71 -6.37 16.30
CA GLY A 123 -0.47 -6.80 15.66
C GLY A 123 0.66 -7.07 16.65
N ALA A 124 1.18 -8.32 16.70
CA ALA A 124 2.34 -8.66 17.51
C ALA A 124 3.59 -7.91 17.03
N ALA A 125 4.48 -7.54 17.95
CA ALA A 125 5.71 -6.78 17.65
C ALA A 125 6.62 -7.44 16.60
N SER A 126 6.55 -8.77 16.48
CA SER A 126 7.33 -9.57 15.52
C SER A 126 6.73 -9.68 14.13
N VAL A 127 5.51 -9.15 13.91
CA VAL A 127 4.82 -9.20 12.61
C VAL A 127 4.95 -7.84 11.95
N VAL A 128 5.52 -7.80 10.75
CA VAL A 128 5.71 -6.55 10.00
C VAL A 128 4.46 -6.20 9.20
N PHE A 129 3.87 -7.18 8.50
CA PHE A 129 2.60 -7.01 7.82
C PHE A 129 1.54 -7.90 8.46
N GLY A 130 0.50 -7.30 9.02
CA GLY A 130 -0.67 -8.02 9.51
C GLY A 130 -1.44 -8.69 8.37
N THR A 131 -2.23 -9.70 8.71
CA THR A 131 -3.03 -10.47 7.74
C THR A 131 -3.94 -9.58 6.89
N ASN A 132 -4.54 -8.54 7.49
CA ASN A 132 -5.39 -7.59 6.77
C ASN A 132 -4.61 -6.82 5.70
N THR A 133 -3.43 -6.32 6.03
CA THR A 133 -2.60 -5.58 5.08
C THR A 133 -2.17 -6.46 3.92
N VAL A 134 -1.70 -7.68 4.19
CA VAL A 134 -1.35 -8.65 3.15
C VAL A 134 -2.55 -8.96 2.26
N ASN A 135 -3.71 -9.24 2.84
CA ASN A 135 -4.94 -9.51 2.10
C ASN A 135 -5.34 -8.33 1.18
N VAL A 136 -5.23 -7.10 1.67
CA VAL A 136 -5.55 -5.91 0.88
C VAL A 136 -4.55 -5.76 -0.26
N MET A 137 -3.24 -5.86 0.02
CA MET A 137 -2.18 -5.79 -0.99
C MET A 137 -2.29 -6.88 -2.07
N GLU A 138 -2.82 -8.07 -1.74
CA GLU A 138 -2.99 -9.17 -2.69
C GLU A 138 -4.28 -9.07 -3.50
N LYS A 139 -5.38 -8.65 -2.87
CA LYS A 139 -6.74 -8.81 -3.40
C LYS A 139 -7.40 -7.53 -3.91
N VAL A 140 -6.88 -6.36 -3.53
CA VAL A 140 -7.32 -5.08 -4.09
C VAL A 140 -6.52 -4.84 -5.36
N THR A 141 -7.13 -5.12 -6.50
CA THR A 141 -6.50 -5.02 -7.84
C THR A 141 -6.97 -3.79 -8.62
N GLU A 142 -7.95 -3.11 -8.11
CA GLU A 142 -8.64 -1.99 -8.76
C GLU A 142 -7.81 -0.70 -8.71
N CYS A 143 -7.01 -0.53 -7.67
CA CYS A 143 -6.08 0.59 -7.51
C CYS A 143 -4.81 0.15 -6.73
N PRO A 144 -3.72 0.94 -6.75
CA PRO A 144 -2.54 0.67 -5.92
C PRO A 144 -2.84 0.69 -4.42
N VAL A 145 -1.99 -0.04 -3.67
CA VAL A 145 -2.02 -0.06 -2.20
C VAL A 145 -0.65 0.36 -1.67
N LEU A 146 -0.62 1.39 -0.84
CA LEU A 146 0.58 1.85 -0.12
C LEU A 146 0.48 1.41 1.34
N ALA A 147 1.35 0.50 1.75
CA ALA A 147 1.47 0.06 3.13
C ALA A 147 2.57 0.84 3.85
N VAL A 148 2.23 1.52 4.94
CA VAL A 148 3.13 2.40 5.71
C VAL A 148 3.49 1.73 7.03
N PRO A 149 4.79 1.43 7.29
CA PRO A 149 5.22 0.86 8.56
C PRO A 149 5.01 1.81 9.74
N GLU A 150 4.74 1.23 10.92
CA GLU A 150 4.40 1.97 12.14
C GLU A 150 5.46 3.00 12.56
N VAL A 151 6.74 2.64 12.35
CA VAL A 151 7.88 3.48 12.78
C VAL A 151 8.25 4.56 11.76
N VAL A 152 7.70 4.50 10.54
CA VAL A 152 8.04 5.42 9.46
C VAL A 152 7.30 6.73 9.65
N ARG A 153 8.04 7.83 9.66
CA ARG A 153 7.50 9.18 9.53
C ARG A 153 7.70 9.63 8.09
N PHE A 154 6.84 10.53 7.63
CA PHE A 154 6.98 11.04 6.28
C PHE A 154 8.32 11.77 6.10
N VAL A 155 9.03 11.36 5.07
CA VAL A 155 10.14 12.09 4.46
C VAL A 155 9.84 12.15 2.98
N LYS A 156 10.03 13.31 2.36
CA LYS A 156 9.82 13.46 0.92
C LYS A 156 10.66 12.43 0.16
N PRO A 157 10.04 11.50 -0.57
CA PRO A 157 10.77 10.45 -1.26
C PRO A 157 11.78 11.02 -2.26
N LYS A 158 13.03 10.60 -2.17
CA LYS A 158 14.11 10.90 -3.10
C LYS A 158 14.47 9.70 -3.96
N GLU A 159 14.26 8.50 -3.42
CA GLU A 159 14.62 7.27 -4.08
C GLU A 159 13.55 6.18 -3.88
N ILE A 160 13.05 5.62 -4.99
CA ILE A 160 12.06 4.54 -5.00
C ILE A 160 12.69 3.33 -5.67
N VAL A 161 12.83 2.23 -4.94
CA VAL A 161 13.36 0.98 -5.48
C VAL A 161 12.26 0.22 -6.19
N PHE A 162 12.52 -0.19 -7.43
CA PHE A 162 11.62 -1.02 -8.24
C PHE A 162 12.31 -2.33 -8.62
N PRO A 163 12.16 -3.38 -7.81
CA PRO A 163 12.75 -4.68 -8.10
C PRO A 163 12.03 -5.38 -9.26
N THR A 164 12.79 -6.02 -10.15
CA THR A 164 12.23 -6.78 -11.28
C THR A 164 13.14 -7.92 -11.72
N ASP A 165 12.55 -9.00 -12.23
CA ASP A 165 13.25 -10.09 -12.91
C ASP A 165 13.16 -10.00 -14.44
N TYR A 166 12.51 -8.98 -14.98
CA TYR A 166 12.24 -8.76 -16.40
C TYR A 166 11.50 -9.91 -17.13
N LYS A 167 10.96 -10.89 -16.42
CA LYS A 167 10.23 -12.02 -17.03
C LYS A 167 8.84 -11.67 -17.54
N SER A 168 8.32 -10.50 -17.20
CA SER A 168 6.98 -10.07 -17.58
C SER A 168 7.03 -8.81 -18.41
N VAL A 169 6.13 -8.74 -19.38
CA VAL A 169 5.87 -7.53 -20.15
C VAL A 169 5.32 -6.45 -19.24
N PHE A 170 5.88 -5.25 -19.32
CA PHE A 170 5.41 -4.08 -18.61
C PHE A 170 4.38 -3.32 -19.43
N LYS A 171 3.29 -2.90 -18.79
CA LYS A 171 2.32 -1.97 -19.39
C LYS A 171 2.46 -0.61 -18.71
N ARG A 172 2.43 0.47 -19.51
CA ARG A 172 2.52 1.83 -18.94
C ARG A 172 1.46 2.09 -17.88
N LYS A 173 0.23 1.60 -18.07
CA LYS A 173 -0.87 1.75 -17.10
C LYS A 173 -0.54 1.17 -15.71
N GLU A 174 0.21 0.08 -15.66
CA GLU A 174 0.62 -0.57 -14.41
C GLU A 174 1.63 0.26 -13.62
N LEU A 175 2.44 1.07 -14.31
CA LEU A 175 3.51 1.88 -13.74
C LEU A 175 3.12 3.35 -13.56
N ASN A 176 1.94 3.77 -14.03
CA ASN A 176 1.54 5.17 -14.00
C ASN A 176 1.64 5.76 -12.59
N TYR A 177 1.25 5.01 -11.57
CA TYR A 177 1.25 5.51 -10.20
C TYR A 177 2.68 5.68 -9.64
N LEU A 178 3.59 4.74 -9.93
CA LEU A 178 5.01 4.88 -9.60
C LEU A 178 5.61 6.10 -10.29
N ILE A 179 5.32 6.27 -11.59
CA ILE A 179 5.81 7.40 -12.39
C ILE A 179 5.26 8.73 -11.82
N GLU A 180 3.99 8.75 -11.44
CA GLU A 180 3.33 9.92 -10.85
C GLU A 180 3.98 10.32 -9.53
N ILE A 181 4.16 9.39 -8.58
CA ILE A 181 4.85 9.68 -7.30
C ILE A 181 6.28 10.15 -7.56
N ALA A 182 7.02 9.47 -8.44
CA ALA A 182 8.39 9.84 -8.74
C ALA A 182 8.49 11.26 -9.31
N LYS A 183 7.63 11.62 -10.27
CA LYS A 183 7.58 12.97 -10.84
C LYS A 183 7.16 14.02 -9.84
N TYR A 184 6.14 13.74 -9.04
CA TYR A 184 5.61 14.68 -8.07
C TYR A 184 6.64 15.06 -6.99
N HIS A 185 7.39 14.08 -6.53
CA HIS A 185 8.41 14.29 -5.50
C HIS A 185 9.82 14.56 -6.06
N ASN A 186 10.01 14.51 -7.38
CA ASN A 186 11.32 14.50 -8.05
C ASN A 186 12.21 13.34 -7.55
N ALA A 187 11.62 12.18 -7.31
CA ALA A 187 12.30 10.99 -6.85
C ALA A 187 12.91 10.20 -8.01
N PHE A 188 14.07 9.55 -7.74
CA PHE A 188 14.69 8.61 -8.68
C PHE A 188 14.06 7.23 -8.56
N ILE A 189 13.72 6.60 -9.67
CA ILE A 189 13.33 5.18 -9.73
C ILE A 189 14.59 4.35 -9.89
N ARG A 190 14.92 3.49 -8.91
CA ARG A 190 16.03 2.55 -8.96
C ARG A 190 15.51 1.19 -9.37
N VAL A 191 15.65 0.88 -10.65
CA VAL A 191 15.28 -0.44 -11.18
C VAL A 191 16.33 -1.44 -10.74
N LEU A 192 15.95 -2.40 -9.90
CA LEU A 192 16.84 -3.38 -9.29
C LEU A 192 16.58 -4.78 -9.84
N HIS A 193 17.60 -5.37 -10.44
CA HIS A 193 17.60 -6.75 -10.88
C HIS A 193 18.54 -7.60 -10.04
N ILE A 194 18.05 -8.73 -9.51
CA ILE A 194 18.86 -9.66 -8.72
C ILE A 194 18.96 -10.96 -9.48
N VAL A 195 20.17 -11.32 -9.85
CA VAL A 195 20.43 -12.49 -10.71
C VAL A 195 21.40 -13.47 -10.07
N ARG A 196 21.25 -14.74 -10.43
CA ARG A 196 22.25 -15.79 -10.13
C ARG A 196 23.25 -15.98 -11.28
N GLU A 197 22.81 -15.65 -12.50
CA GLU A 197 23.59 -15.75 -13.74
C GLU A 197 23.62 -14.38 -14.41
N SER A 198 24.71 -14.03 -15.10
CA SER A 198 24.96 -12.67 -15.55
C SER A 198 24.13 -12.22 -16.76
N ASP A 199 23.63 -13.15 -17.57
CA ASP A 199 23.02 -12.81 -18.85
C ASP A 199 21.49 -12.87 -18.83
N LEU A 200 20.86 -11.81 -19.32
CA LEU A 200 19.41 -11.78 -19.55
C LEU A 200 19.07 -12.62 -20.79
N SER A 201 17.97 -13.34 -20.76
CA SER A 201 17.41 -13.95 -21.96
C SER A 201 16.96 -12.87 -22.95
N HIS A 202 16.79 -13.24 -24.23
CA HIS A 202 16.27 -12.31 -25.25
C HIS A 202 14.93 -11.68 -24.84
N GLU A 203 14.05 -12.45 -24.22
CA GLU A 203 12.76 -11.97 -23.73
C GLU A 203 12.94 -10.96 -22.58
N GLN A 204 13.81 -11.25 -21.62
CA GLN A 204 14.11 -10.33 -20.51
C GLN A 204 14.75 -9.04 -21.01
N GLN A 205 15.62 -9.13 -22.03
CA GLN A 205 16.23 -7.95 -22.64
C GLN A 205 15.18 -7.07 -23.33
N ALA A 206 14.26 -7.66 -24.10
CA ALA A 206 13.16 -6.93 -24.72
C ALA A 206 12.23 -6.26 -23.68
N ASN A 207 11.92 -6.97 -22.58
CA ASN A 207 11.12 -6.42 -21.48
C ASN A 207 11.84 -5.28 -20.75
N LYS A 208 13.17 -5.34 -20.60
CA LYS A 208 13.98 -4.27 -20.05
C LYS A 208 13.94 -3.02 -20.94
N GLU A 209 14.08 -3.18 -22.24
CA GLU A 209 14.00 -2.09 -23.22
C GLU A 209 12.60 -1.45 -23.23
N LEU A 210 11.54 -2.25 -23.09
CA LEU A 210 10.19 -1.75 -22.94
C LEU A 210 10.03 -0.92 -21.65
N LEU A 211 10.58 -1.40 -20.52
CA LEU A 211 10.58 -0.68 -19.26
C LEU A 211 11.33 0.66 -19.38
N GLU A 212 12.49 0.67 -20.04
CA GLU A 212 13.25 1.89 -20.35
C GLU A 212 12.41 2.90 -21.13
N ALA A 213 11.73 2.45 -22.19
CA ALA A 213 10.83 3.30 -22.97
C ALA A 213 9.66 3.87 -22.16
N ILE A 214 9.13 3.09 -21.19
CA ILE A 214 8.07 3.56 -20.29
C ILE A 214 8.58 4.61 -19.31
N LEU A 215 9.79 4.44 -18.77
CA LEU A 215 10.38 5.30 -17.75
C LEU A 215 11.14 6.51 -18.32
N LYS A 216 11.29 6.65 -19.64
CA LYS A 216 12.13 7.66 -20.32
C LYS A 216 11.97 9.10 -19.81
N ASP A 217 10.75 9.47 -19.38
CA ASP A 217 10.42 10.82 -18.90
C ASP A 217 10.52 10.95 -17.36
N THR A 218 11.16 9.99 -16.69
CA THR A 218 11.40 10.00 -15.24
C THR A 218 12.89 9.87 -14.97
N SER A 219 13.35 10.41 -13.85
CA SER A 219 14.72 10.15 -13.37
C SER A 219 14.81 8.69 -12.91
N HIS A 220 15.64 7.89 -13.58
CA HIS A 220 15.79 6.47 -13.21
C HIS A 220 17.20 5.94 -13.48
N SER A 221 17.52 4.80 -12.92
CA SER A 221 18.77 4.06 -13.17
C SER A 221 18.56 2.56 -12.97
N TYR A 222 19.42 1.77 -13.61
CA TYR A 222 19.41 0.31 -13.55
C TYR A 222 20.55 -0.20 -12.68
N HIS A 223 20.24 -1.16 -11.81
CA HIS A 223 21.17 -1.80 -10.91
C HIS A 223 21.01 -3.32 -10.97
N THR A 224 22.13 -4.03 -10.94
CA THR A 224 22.15 -5.49 -10.89
C THR A 224 22.95 -5.94 -9.68
N LEU A 225 22.38 -6.84 -8.88
CA LEU A 225 23.09 -7.55 -7.82
C LEU A 225 23.19 -9.02 -8.18
N THR A 226 24.38 -9.60 -7.97
CA THR A 226 24.67 -11.01 -8.20
C THR A 226 24.77 -11.76 -6.88
N ASP A 227 24.57 -13.09 -6.91
CA ASP A 227 24.79 -14.02 -5.79
C ASP A 227 23.97 -13.80 -4.53
N HIS A 228 22.91 -13.00 -4.60
CA HIS A 228 22.02 -12.78 -3.46
C HIS A 228 20.72 -13.58 -3.56
N LYS A 229 20.22 -14.04 -2.41
CA LYS A 229 18.80 -14.38 -2.32
C LYS A 229 18.00 -13.10 -2.51
N VAL A 230 16.94 -13.13 -3.34
CA VAL A 230 16.20 -11.93 -3.75
C VAL A 230 15.78 -11.05 -2.58
N PRO A 231 15.17 -11.57 -1.48
CA PRO A 231 14.82 -10.72 -0.35
C PRO A 231 16.03 -10.05 0.30
N ALA A 232 17.10 -10.81 0.52
CA ALA A 232 18.32 -10.28 1.13
C ALA A 232 18.99 -9.23 0.25
N GLY A 233 19.01 -9.45 -1.07
CA GLY A 233 19.55 -8.48 -2.02
C GLY A 233 18.74 -7.19 -2.05
N ILE A 234 17.40 -7.27 -2.00
CA ILE A 234 16.53 -6.09 -1.94
C ILE A 234 16.79 -5.32 -0.63
N SER A 235 16.81 -6.02 0.51
CA SER A 235 17.07 -5.38 1.82
C SER A 235 18.44 -4.71 1.86
N ALA A 236 19.49 -5.40 1.41
CA ALA A 236 20.83 -4.84 1.35
C ALA A 236 20.91 -3.61 0.44
N PHE A 237 20.24 -3.63 -0.71
CA PHE A 237 20.18 -2.48 -1.62
C PHE A 237 19.49 -1.28 -0.98
N ILE A 238 18.30 -1.48 -0.38
CA ILE A 238 17.55 -0.45 0.33
C ILE A 238 18.39 0.16 1.46
N GLU A 239 18.99 -0.68 2.31
CA GLU A 239 19.79 -0.21 3.44
C GLU A 239 21.06 0.52 3.01
N SER A 240 21.77 0.03 1.97
CA SER A 240 23.01 0.65 1.49
C SER A 240 22.81 2.03 0.87
N ARG A 241 21.59 2.33 0.43
CA ARG A 241 21.24 3.57 -0.26
C ARG A 241 20.33 4.49 0.55
N ASP A 242 19.87 4.05 1.70
CA ASP A 242 18.86 4.74 2.50
C ASP A 242 17.62 5.10 1.66
N SER A 243 17.13 4.11 0.89
CA SER A 243 16.00 4.32 -0.03
C SER A 243 14.70 4.56 0.72
N ASP A 244 13.84 5.44 0.19
CA ASP A 244 12.67 5.96 0.90
C ASP A 244 11.39 5.12 0.68
N MET A 245 11.31 4.37 -0.41
CA MET A 245 10.13 3.57 -0.77
C MET A 245 10.55 2.39 -1.64
N ILE A 246 9.79 1.29 -1.54
CA ILE A 246 9.85 0.19 -2.50
C ILE A 246 8.51 0.08 -3.24
N ALA A 247 8.55 -0.15 -4.54
CA ALA A 247 7.37 -0.33 -5.38
C ALA A 247 7.49 -1.61 -6.20
N PHE A 248 6.41 -2.37 -6.35
CA PHE A 248 6.39 -3.56 -7.22
C PHE A 248 5.00 -3.81 -7.82
N ILE A 249 4.97 -4.59 -8.91
CA ILE A 249 3.72 -5.04 -9.53
C ILE A 249 3.43 -6.46 -9.05
N ASN A 250 2.28 -6.65 -8.41
CA ASN A 250 1.77 -7.97 -8.02
C ASN A 250 1.15 -8.66 -9.24
N LYS A 251 1.88 -9.60 -9.87
CA LYS A 251 1.41 -10.39 -11.01
C LYS A 251 1.16 -11.84 -10.58
N LYS A 252 0.05 -12.42 -11.02
CA LYS A 252 -0.41 -13.77 -10.60
C LYS A 252 0.58 -14.91 -10.83
N HIS A 253 1.53 -14.76 -11.77
CA HIS A 253 2.47 -15.80 -12.18
C HIS A 253 3.94 -15.42 -12.06
N ASN A 254 4.26 -14.30 -11.41
CA ASN A 254 5.62 -13.82 -11.35
C ASN A 254 6.26 -14.08 -9.99
N PHE A 255 7.58 -14.08 -10.02
CA PHE A 255 8.50 -14.15 -8.91
C PHE A 255 8.07 -13.32 -7.68
N PHE A 256 7.40 -12.17 -7.92
CA PHE A 256 6.86 -11.31 -6.89
C PHE A 256 5.46 -11.69 -6.38
N GLY A 257 4.70 -12.55 -7.09
CA GLY A 257 3.48 -13.16 -6.54
C GLY A 257 3.75 -13.97 -5.27
N SER A 258 4.98 -14.51 -5.13
CA SER A 258 5.48 -15.11 -3.90
C SER A 258 6.01 -14.09 -2.88
N MET A 259 6.19 -12.81 -3.24
CA MET A 259 6.68 -11.77 -2.34
C MET A 259 5.66 -11.39 -1.26
N LEU A 260 4.37 -11.45 -1.58
CA LEU A 260 3.30 -11.30 -0.61
C LEU A 260 2.98 -12.61 0.11
N SER A 261 3.54 -13.74 -0.35
CA SER A 261 3.45 -15.00 0.37
C SER A 261 4.31 -14.99 1.66
N LYS A 262 3.85 -15.70 2.67
CA LYS A 262 4.43 -15.72 4.02
C LYS A 262 5.98 -15.76 4.15
N PRO A 263 6.77 -16.41 3.26
CA PRO A 263 8.22 -16.41 3.40
C PRO A 263 8.88 -15.05 3.12
N LEU A 264 8.39 -14.31 2.12
CA LEU A 264 9.04 -13.07 1.71
C LEU A 264 8.60 -11.87 2.54
N VAL A 265 7.29 -11.80 2.86
CA VAL A 265 6.76 -10.88 3.86
C VAL A 265 7.46 -11.11 5.21
N LYS A 266 7.77 -12.35 5.57
CA LYS A 266 8.59 -12.63 6.77
C LYS A 266 10.03 -12.15 6.60
N GLU A 267 10.69 -12.43 5.49
CA GLU A 267 12.10 -12.08 5.30
C GLU A 267 12.33 -10.58 5.04
N MET A 268 11.47 -9.92 4.28
CA MET A 268 11.49 -8.46 4.15
C MET A 268 10.90 -7.76 5.37
N GLY A 269 9.97 -8.41 6.01
CA GLY A 269 9.18 -7.87 7.07
C GLY A 269 9.88 -7.72 8.41
N TYR A 270 10.98 -8.37 8.65
CA TYR A 270 11.81 -8.09 9.84
C TYR A 270 12.51 -6.72 9.74
N HIS A 271 12.57 -6.10 8.54
CA HIS A 271 13.35 -4.90 8.30
C HIS A 271 12.71 -3.85 7.39
N SER A 272 11.44 -3.98 6.97
CA SER A 272 10.83 -2.93 6.13
C SER A 272 10.61 -1.66 6.94
N LYS A 273 11.66 -0.85 6.99
CA LYS A 273 11.65 0.49 7.57
C LYS A 273 11.10 1.53 6.60
N ILE A 274 10.64 1.12 5.43
CA ILE A 274 10.18 2.01 4.37
C ILE A 274 8.80 1.60 3.83
N PRO A 275 8.01 2.52 3.30
CA PRO A 275 6.71 2.24 2.69
C PRO A 275 6.80 1.31 1.50
N VAL A 276 5.76 0.52 1.31
CA VAL A 276 5.65 -0.48 0.25
C VAL A 276 4.46 -0.17 -0.64
N LEU A 277 4.72 0.21 -1.88
CA LEU A 277 3.72 0.46 -2.91
C LEU A 277 3.48 -0.80 -3.75
N THR A 278 2.30 -1.37 -3.64
CA THR A 278 1.87 -2.50 -4.46
C THR A 278 0.97 -2.03 -5.59
N MET A 279 1.39 -2.27 -6.80
CA MET A 279 0.61 -2.07 -8.03
C MET A 279 0.15 -3.42 -8.57
N HIS A 280 -0.84 -3.43 -9.45
CA HIS A 280 -1.40 -4.67 -9.98
C HIS A 280 -1.41 -4.69 -11.50
N GLU A 281 -1.44 -5.91 -12.03
CA GLU A 281 -1.61 -6.12 -13.47
C GLU A 281 -2.99 -5.62 -13.90
N VAL A 282 -3.01 -4.77 -14.92
CA VAL A 282 -4.27 -4.28 -15.50
C VAL A 282 -4.77 -5.32 -16.48
N SER A 283 -5.93 -5.93 -16.17
CA SER A 283 -6.64 -6.80 -17.11
C SER A 283 -6.92 -6.05 -18.41
N GLN A 284 -6.86 -6.80 -19.53
CA GLN A 284 -7.19 -6.25 -20.86
C GLN A 284 -8.65 -5.88 -20.94
#